data_ddcea6f9a78e9d8e19298d4abbb9c558
#
_entry.id   ddcea6f9a78e9d8e19298d4abbb9c558
#
_cell.length_a   1.000
_cell.length_b   1.000
_cell.length_c   1.000
_cell.angle_alpha   90.00
_cell.angle_beta   90.00
_cell.angle_gamma   90.00
#
_symmetry.space_group_name_H-M   'P 1'
#
loop_
_entity.id
_entity.type
_entity.pdbx_description
1 polymer ?
#
loop_
_entity_poly.entity_id
_entity_poly.type
_entity_poly.pdbx_seq_one_letter_code
_entity_poly.pdbx_strand_id
1 'polypeptide(L)'
;MDTIRTGRHFDQLNKRREQVAMTLQYIEKERSEAEENTDWLDRATYESRIALLDRLSEWYAKEMDEIDKALDRVNKNTYGFCLACHNPIEALRLDYFPEAGFCIACQETRDGLLHV
;
A
#
# COMPACT_ATOMS: atom_id res chain seq x y z
N MET A 1 -1.07 5.55 22.47
CA MET A 1 0.00 6.06 21.61
C MET A 1 0.13 7.56 21.77
N ASP A 2 1.35 8.08 21.67
CA ASP A 2 1.61 9.51 21.82
C ASP A 2 0.90 10.29 20.71
N THR A 3 0.20 11.37 21.06
CA THR A 3 -0.55 12.22 20.12
C THR A 3 0.36 12.84 19.05
N ILE A 4 1.57 13.27 19.43
CA ILE A 4 2.55 13.86 18.52
C ILE A 4 2.99 12.84 17.48
N ARG A 5 3.26 11.62 17.93
CA ARG A 5 3.68 10.52 17.07
C ARG A 5 2.59 10.12 16.08
N THR A 6 1.35 10.01 16.58
CA THR A 6 0.18 9.69 15.75
C THR A 6 -0.05 10.77 14.70
N GLY A 7 0.12 12.06 15.07
CA GLY A 7 0.01 13.17 14.11
C GLY A 7 1.02 13.08 12.99
N ARG A 8 2.27 12.72 13.30
CA ARG A 8 3.31 12.54 12.27
C ARG A 8 2.96 11.40 11.32
N HIS A 9 2.50 10.29 11.83
CA HIS A 9 2.10 9.14 11.01
C HIS A 9 0.86 9.45 10.19
N PHE A 10 -0.07 10.23 10.74
CA PHE A 10 -1.24 10.70 9.98
C PHE A 10 -0.80 11.52 8.76
N ASP A 11 0.14 12.44 8.93
CA ASP A 11 0.67 13.25 7.84
C ASP A 11 1.40 12.40 6.80
N GLN A 12 2.20 11.44 7.25
CA GLN A 12 2.89 10.49 6.38
C GLN A 12 1.91 9.67 5.55
N LEU A 13 0.84 9.18 6.18
CA LEU A 13 -0.20 8.39 5.50
C LEU A 13 -0.91 9.21 4.44
N ASN A 14 -1.28 10.44 4.75
CA ASN A 14 -1.95 11.31 3.77
C ASN A 14 -1.04 11.63 2.59
N LYS A 15 0.24 11.89 2.85
CA LYS A 15 1.22 12.16 1.80
C LYS A 15 1.43 10.92 0.92
N ARG A 16 1.55 9.76 1.53
CA ARG A 16 1.70 8.50 0.81
C ARG A 16 0.47 8.19 -0.03
N ARG A 17 -0.72 8.45 0.53
CA ARG A 17 -1.98 8.26 -0.18
C ARG A 17 -2.01 9.08 -1.46
N GLU A 18 -1.60 10.34 -1.37
CA GLU A 18 -1.53 11.23 -2.52
C GLU A 18 -0.56 10.70 -3.58
N GLN A 19 0.62 10.25 -3.18
CA GLN A 19 1.62 9.68 -4.08
C GLN A 19 1.09 8.44 -4.79
N VAL A 20 0.43 7.55 -4.06
CA VAL A 20 -0.13 6.32 -4.63
C VAL A 20 -1.26 6.65 -5.60
N ALA A 21 -2.13 7.62 -5.26
CA ALA A 21 -3.20 8.06 -6.14
C ALA A 21 -2.66 8.60 -7.47
N MET A 22 -1.61 9.40 -7.42
CA MET A 22 -0.95 9.92 -8.62
C MET A 22 -0.32 8.81 -9.46
N THR A 23 0.29 7.82 -8.80
CA THR A 23 0.86 6.67 -9.49
C THR A 23 -0.20 5.85 -10.20
N LEU A 24 -1.35 5.62 -9.55
CA LEU A 24 -2.47 4.91 -10.17
C LEU A 24 -3.01 5.64 -11.39
N GLN A 25 -3.10 6.97 -11.34
CA GLN A 25 -3.51 7.78 -12.48
C GLN A 25 -2.51 7.67 -13.64
N TYR A 26 -1.23 7.66 -13.33
CA TYR A 26 -0.17 7.48 -14.33
C TYR A 26 -0.27 6.12 -15.00
N ILE A 27 -0.48 5.07 -14.23
CA ILE A 27 -0.63 3.70 -14.74
C ILE A 27 -1.83 3.62 -15.68
N GLU A 28 -2.96 4.22 -15.31
CA GLU A 28 -4.17 4.23 -16.14
C GLU A 28 -3.93 4.97 -17.45
N LYS A 29 -3.21 6.09 -17.40
CA LYS A 29 -2.84 6.85 -18.59
C LYS A 29 -1.95 6.02 -19.53
N GLU A 30 -0.93 5.36 -18.99
CA GLU A 30 -0.04 4.50 -19.75
C GLU A 30 -0.80 3.35 -20.40
N ARG A 31 -1.75 2.78 -19.67
CA ARG A 31 -2.60 1.72 -20.19
C ARG A 31 -3.47 2.18 -21.35
N SER A 32 -4.11 3.34 -21.22
CA SER A 32 -4.95 3.93 -22.25
C SER A 32 -4.13 4.24 -23.51
N GLU A 33 -2.93 4.81 -23.33
CA GLU A 33 -2.03 5.12 -24.45
C GLU A 33 -1.58 3.84 -25.17
N ALA A 34 -1.29 2.77 -24.41
CA ALA A 34 -0.91 1.50 -25.00
C ALA A 34 -2.05 0.91 -25.85
N GLU A 35 -3.30 1.01 -25.37
CA GLU A 35 -4.48 0.56 -26.10
C GLU A 35 -4.68 1.36 -27.40
N GLU A 36 -4.46 2.68 -27.35
CA GLU A 36 -4.60 3.55 -28.51
C GLU A 36 -3.51 3.29 -29.57
N ASN A 37 -2.35 2.83 -29.15
CA ASN A 37 -1.18 2.65 -30.01
C ASN A 37 -0.88 1.17 -30.34
N THR A 38 -1.88 0.30 -30.26
CA THR A 38 -1.72 -1.14 -30.53
C THR A 38 -1.16 -1.45 -31.91
N ASP A 39 -1.43 -0.60 -32.90
CA ASP A 39 -0.94 -0.77 -34.26
C ASP A 39 0.59 -0.62 -34.39
N TRP A 40 1.22 0.00 -33.40
CA TRP A 40 2.66 0.26 -33.37
C TRP A 40 3.46 -0.84 -32.70
N LEU A 41 2.80 -1.63 -31.85
CA LEU A 41 3.45 -2.66 -31.05
C LEU A 41 3.10 -4.02 -31.63
N ASP A 42 4.07 -4.92 -31.67
CA ASP A 42 3.71 -6.30 -31.93
C ASP A 42 2.87 -6.81 -30.76
N ARG A 43 2.12 -7.86 -31.01
CA ARG A 43 1.15 -8.39 -30.06
C ARG A 43 1.79 -8.83 -28.74
N ALA A 44 2.95 -9.48 -28.82
CA ALA A 44 3.64 -9.96 -27.61
C ALA A 44 4.09 -8.81 -26.72
N THR A 45 4.63 -7.74 -27.32
CA THR A 45 5.06 -6.55 -26.60
C THR A 45 3.88 -5.85 -25.93
N TYR A 46 2.77 -5.70 -26.67
CA TYR A 46 1.53 -5.13 -26.14
C TYR A 46 1.01 -5.93 -24.95
N GLU A 47 0.90 -7.25 -25.09
CA GLU A 47 0.39 -8.11 -24.03
C GLU A 47 1.27 -8.07 -22.77
N SER A 48 2.60 -8.06 -22.95
CA SER A 48 3.54 -7.95 -21.85
C SER A 48 3.41 -6.63 -21.11
N ARG A 49 3.25 -5.54 -21.86
CA ARG A 49 3.10 -4.20 -21.27
C ARG A 49 1.80 -4.10 -20.46
N ILE A 50 0.68 -4.55 -21.04
CA ILE A 50 -0.61 -4.54 -20.34
C ILE A 50 -0.56 -5.40 -19.08
N ALA A 51 0.04 -6.59 -19.17
CA ALA A 51 0.17 -7.48 -18.01
C ALA A 51 0.97 -6.82 -16.89
N LEU A 52 2.05 -6.12 -17.22
CA LEU A 52 2.85 -5.38 -16.23
C LEU A 52 2.03 -4.27 -15.58
N LEU A 53 1.35 -3.46 -16.39
CA LEU A 53 0.53 -2.35 -15.89
C LEU A 53 -0.60 -2.87 -15.00
N ASP A 54 -1.22 -3.99 -15.35
CA ASP A 54 -2.26 -4.61 -14.52
C ASP A 54 -1.71 -5.03 -13.15
N ARG A 55 -0.53 -5.66 -13.12
CA ARG A 55 0.10 -6.08 -11.86
C ARG A 55 0.46 -4.88 -10.99
N LEU A 56 0.99 -3.82 -11.59
CA LEU A 56 1.31 -2.59 -10.86
C LEU A 56 0.05 -1.94 -10.30
N SER A 57 -1.02 -1.90 -11.11
CA SER A 57 -2.30 -1.36 -10.66
C SER A 57 -2.85 -2.12 -9.44
N GLU A 58 -2.81 -3.44 -9.47
CA GLU A 58 -3.24 -4.27 -8.35
C GLU A 58 -2.39 -4.02 -7.10
N TRP A 59 -1.08 -3.93 -7.26
CA TRP A 59 -0.16 -3.67 -6.16
C TRP A 59 -0.46 -2.33 -5.48
N TYR A 60 -0.58 -1.25 -6.26
CA TYR A 60 -0.84 0.07 -5.70
C TYR A 60 -2.26 0.23 -5.18
N ALA A 61 -3.23 -0.44 -5.78
CA ALA A 61 -4.60 -0.45 -5.26
C ALA A 61 -4.66 -1.11 -3.88
N LYS A 62 -3.91 -2.20 -3.68
CA LYS A 62 -3.81 -2.86 -2.39
C LYS A 62 -3.15 -1.95 -1.35
N GLU A 63 -2.07 -1.26 -1.75
CA GLU A 63 -1.40 -0.30 -0.87
C GLU A 63 -2.35 0.83 -0.48
N MET A 64 -3.12 1.34 -1.42
CA MET A 64 -4.13 2.37 -1.15
C MET A 64 -5.15 1.90 -0.11
N ASP A 65 -5.63 0.68 -0.25
CA ASP A 65 -6.56 0.09 0.70
C ASP A 65 -5.96 -0.01 2.11
N GLU A 66 -4.70 -0.42 2.21
CA GLU A 66 -3.99 -0.50 3.49
C GLU A 66 -3.81 0.88 4.13
N ILE A 67 -3.51 1.90 3.32
CA ILE A 67 -3.39 3.28 3.79
C ILE A 67 -4.75 3.79 4.30
N ASP A 68 -5.82 3.57 3.54
CA ASP A 68 -7.16 4.00 3.94
C ASP A 68 -7.61 3.34 5.24
N LYS A 69 -7.29 2.06 5.42
CA LYS A 69 -7.57 1.34 6.66
C LYS A 69 -6.77 1.89 7.83
N ALA A 70 -5.50 2.26 7.59
CA ALA A 70 -4.66 2.87 8.62
C ALA A 70 -5.19 4.24 9.04
N LEU A 71 -5.62 5.06 8.07
CA LEU A 71 -6.24 6.35 8.36
C LEU A 71 -7.53 6.19 9.17
N ASP A 72 -8.31 5.18 8.88
CA ASP A 72 -9.50 4.86 9.65
C ASP A 72 -9.15 4.51 11.11
N ARG A 73 -8.08 3.73 11.32
CA ARG A 73 -7.61 3.41 12.68
C ARG A 73 -7.14 4.65 13.43
N VAL A 74 -6.48 5.60 12.75
CA VAL A 74 -6.11 6.89 13.38
C VAL A 74 -7.36 7.61 13.87
N ASN A 75 -8.40 7.67 13.05
CA ASN A 75 -9.66 8.34 13.40
C ASN A 75 -10.39 7.64 14.56
N LYS A 76 -10.22 6.32 14.68
CA LYS A 76 -10.85 5.53 15.75
C LYS A 76 -9.99 5.36 16.98
N ASN A 77 -8.80 5.98 17.01
CA ASN A 77 -7.84 5.89 18.13
C ASN A 77 -7.34 4.47 18.37
N THR A 78 -7.28 3.64 17.31
CA THR A 78 -6.76 2.26 17.39
C THR A 78 -5.46 2.09 16.62
N TYR A 79 -4.93 3.16 16.07
CA TYR A 79 -3.70 3.13 15.28
C TYR A 79 -2.49 2.76 16.15
N GLY A 80 -1.60 1.95 15.57
CA GLY A 80 -0.34 1.59 16.22
C GLY A 80 -0.39 0.31 17.03
N PHE A 81 -1.53 -0.37 17.06
CA PHE A 81 -1.68 -1.64 17.75
C PHE A 81 -1.90 -2.75 16.73
N CYS A 82 -1.23 -3.88 16.93
CA CYS A 82 -1.35 -5.03 16.06
C CYS A 82 -2.78 -5.55 16.01
N LEU A 83 -3.30 -5.76 14.82
CA LEU A 83 -4.67 -6.26 14.63
C LEU A 83 -4.85 -7.72 15.09
N ALA A 84 -3.76 -8.48 15.17
CA ALA A 84 -3.80 -9.88 15.56
C ALA A 84 -3.56 -10.09 17.06
N CYS A 85 -2.49 -9.51 17.61
CA CYS A 85 -2.11 -9.75 19.02
C CYS A 85 -2.42 -8.58 19.95
N HIS A 86 -2.84 -7.44 19.40
CA HIS A 86 -3.21 -6.22 20.14
C HIS A 86 -2.05 -5.55 20.90
N ASN A 87 -0.83 -6.04 20.75
CA ASN A 87 0.36 -5.40 21.29
C ASN A 87 0.75 -4.20 20.41
N PRO A 88 1.46 -3.22 20.95
CA PRO A 88 1.95 -2.10 20.14
C PRO A 88 2.82 -2.60 18.98
N ILE A 89 2.65 -2.00 17.80
CA ILE A 89 3.52 -2.25 16.66
C ILE A 89 4.84 -1.51 16.90
N GLU A 90 5.96 -2.11 16.52
CA GLU A 90 7.29 -1.54 16.67
C GLU A 90 7.33 -0.12 16.07
N ALA A 91 7.86 0.83 16.84
CA ALA A 91 7.92 2.24 16.41
C ALA A 91 8.68 2.41 15.09
N LEU A 92 9.79 1.71 14.94
CA LEU A 92 10.61 1.76 13.74
C LEU A 92 9.83 1.23 12.53
N ARG A 93 9.05 0.18 12.73
CA ARG A 93 8.20 -0.39 11.67
C ARG A 93 7.17 0.64 11.20
N LEU A 94 6.53 1.38 12.12
CA LEU A 94 5.56 2.42 11.77
C LEU A 94 6.23 3.60 11.07
N ASP A 95 7.48 3.90 11.41
CA ASP A 95 8.22 4.99 10.76
C ASP A 95 8.47 4.69 9.27
N TYR A 96 8.76 3.43 8.94
CA TYR A 96 8.99 3.00 7.54
C TYR A 96 7.71 2.56 6.83
N PHE A 97 6.78 1.98 7.57
CA PHE A 97 5.51 1.45 7.03
C PHE A 97 4.36 1.95 7.89
N PRO A 98 3.99 3.23 7.76
CA PRO A 98 2.92 3.78 8.61
C PRO A 98 1.56 3.09 8.40
N GLU A 99 1.36 2.41 7.26
CA GLU A 99 0.14 1.65 6.97
C GLU A 99 0.12 0.27 7.63
N ALA A 100 1.19 -0.14 8.32
CA ALA A 100 1.27 -1.46 8.93
C ALA A 100 0.15 -1.70 9.94
N GLY A 101 -0.56 -2.81 9.79
CA GLY A 101 -1.61 -3.24 10.71
C GLY A 101 -1.18 -4.35 11.65
N PHE A 102 0.01 -4.93 11.44
CA PHE A 102 0.51 -6.07 12.21
C PHE A 102 1.94 -5.81 12.66
N CYS A 103 2.27 -6.32 13.86
CA CYS A 103 3.67 -6.32 14.31
C CYS A 103 4.49 -7.28 13.42
N ILE A 104 5.82 -7.20 13.52
CA ILE A 104 6.72 -8.02 12.69
C ILE A 104 6.39 -9.51 12.85
N ALA A 105 6.25 -9.99 14.07
CA ALA A 105 6.00 -11.41 14.34
C ALA A 105 4.67 -11.88 13.73
N CYS A 106 3.60 -11.10 13.89
CA CYS A 106 2.30 -11.49 13.34
C CYS A 106 2.28 -11.38 11.80
N GLN A 107 2.99 -10.41 11.23
CA GLN A 107 3.10 -10.28 9.78
C GLN A 107 3.84 -11.48 9.18
N GLU A 108 4.94 -11.89 9.79
CA GLU A 108 5.70 -13.06 9.34
C GLU A 108 4.86 -14.34 9.39
N THR A 109 4.05 -14.50 10.45
CA THR A 109 3.14 -15.64 10.56
C THR A 109 2.10 -15.62 9.44
N ARG A 110 1.51 -14.46 9.16
CA ARG A 110 0.51 -14.31 8.08
C ARG A 110 1.11 -14.58 6.70
N ASP A 111 2.37 -14.18 6.50
CA ASP A 111 3.06 -14.40 5.23
C ASP A 111 3.57 -15.85 5.07
N GLY A 112 3.40 -16.67 6.10
CA GLY A 112 3.87 -18.04 6.07
C GLY A 112 5.37 -18.20 6.23
N LEU A 113 6.05 -17.18 6.74
CA LEU A 113 7.50 -17.21 6.94
C LEU A 113 7.90 -17.93 8.23
N LEU A 114 6.96 -18.00 9.19
CA LEU A 114 7.15 -18.74 10.43
C LEU A 114 6.30 -19.99 10.38
N HIS A 115 6.94 -21.14 10.37
CA HIS A 115 6.27 -22.44 10.44
C HIS A 115 6.34 -22.97 11.86
N VAL A 116 5.20 -23.23 12.41
CA VAL A 116 5.09 -23.79 13.75
C VAL A 116 4.64 -25.23 13.66
#